data_a94d5ed534426d0c2744bd9900eb5114
#
_entry.id   a94d5ed534426d0c2744bd9900eb5114
#
_cell.length_a   1.000
_cell.length_b   1.000
_cell.length_c   1.000
_cell.angle_alpha   90.00
_cell.angle_beta   90.00
_cell.angle_gamma   90.00
#
_symmetry.space_group_name_H-M   'P 1'
#
loop_
_entity.id
_entity.type
_entity.pdbx_description
1 polymer ?
#
loop_
_entity_poly.entity_id
_entity_poly.type
_entity_poly.pdbx_seq_one_letter_code
_entity_poly.pdbx_strand_id
1 'polypeptide(L)'
;MEEKIKQLIEKDGLASESQKQKHVHQRHYLFYLLKERVGMTLESIGELFNRDHATVIHGIKMYKTREELKDPYMNRDIAEYKEFLKDDNLLQIN
;
A
#
# COMPACT_ATOMS: atom_id res chain seq x y z
N MET A 1 5.90 1.31 -11.44
CA MET A 1 5.44 0.99 -10.07
C MET A 1 4.01 0.46 -10.02
N GLU A 2 3.11 1.07 -10.77
CA GLU A 2 1.70 0.64 -10.73
C GLU A 2 1.50 -0.83 -11.09
N GLU A 3 2.15 -1.30 -12.14
CA GLU A 3 2.01 -2.70 -12.57
C GLU A 3 2.53 -3.68 -11.52
N LYS A 4 3.65 -3.35 -10.87
CA LYS A 4 4.19 -4.20 -9.80
C LYS A 4 3.24 -4.25 -8.61
N ILE A 5 2.61 -3.13 -8.28
CA ILE A 5 1.63 -3.09 -7.19
C ILE A 5 0.41 -3.96 -7.53
N LYS A 6 -0.06 -3.91 -8.77
CA LYS A 6 -1.17 -4.76 -9.20
C LYS A 6 -0.82 -6.24 -9.07
N GLN A 7 0.42 -6.61 -9.38
CA GLN A 7 0.89 -7.98 -9.18
C GLN A 7 0.85 -8.39 -7.71
N LEU A 8 1.24 -7.48 -6.81
CA LEU A 8 1.18 -7.75 -5.37
C LEU A 8 -0.26 -7.92 -4.88
N ILE A 9 -1.17 -7.08 -5.35
CA ILE A 9 -2.59 -7.18 -4.98
C ILE A 9 -3.12 -8.55 -5.36
N GLU A 10 -2.84 -9.01 -6.55
CA GLU A 10 -3.31 -10.30 -7.04
C GLU A 10 -2.65 -11.45 -6.29
N LYS A 11 -1.32 -11.40 -6.17
CA LYS A 11 -0.55 -12.46 -5.52
C LYS A 11 -1.01 -12.71 -4.09
N ASP A 12 -1.22 -11.65 -3.32
CA ASP A 12 -1.55 -11.77 -1.89
C ASP A 12 -3.03 -11.58 -1.59
N GLY A 13 -3.87 -11.49 -2.62
CA GLY A 13 -5.30 -11.40 -2.46
C GLY A 13 -5.75 -10.18 -1.68
N LEU A 14 -5.12 -9.03 -1.90
CA LEU A 14 -5.40 -7.83 -1.12
C LEU A 14 -6.73 -7.17 -1.45
N ALA A 15 -7.39 -7.58 -2.54
CA ALA A 15 -8.74 -7.11 -2.85
C ALA A 15 -9.81 -7.91 -2.11
N SER A 16 -9.42 -8.94 -1.37
CA SER A 16 -10.32 -9.76 -0.56
C SER A 16 -10.70 -9.01 0.72
N GLU A 17 -11.62 -9.60 1.50
CA GLU A 17 -12.07 -9.02 2.76
C GLU A 17 -11.19 -9.37 3.96
N SER A 18 -10.01 -9.96 3.72
CA SER A 18 -9.11 -10.36 4.81
C SER A 18 -8.79 -9.18 5.73
N GLN A 19 -8.93 -9.41 7.04
CA GLN A 19 -8.59 -8.46 8.08
C GLN A 19 -7.33 -8.86 8.84
N LYS A 20 -6.55 -9.81 8.30
CA LYS A 20 -5.27 -10.16 8.90
C LYS A 20 -4.39 -8.92 8.96
N GLN A 21 -3.70 -8.72 10.10
CA GLN A 21 -2.88 -7.53 10.31
C GLN A 21 -1.87 -7.32 9.19
N LYS A 22 -1.23 -8.40 8.74
CA LYS A 22 -0.27 -8.31 7.64
C LYS A 22 -0.92 -7.72 6.38
N HIS A 23 -2.10 -8.20 6.01
CA HIS A 23 -2.81 -7.71 4.83
C HIS A 23 -3.25 -6.26 5.00
N VAL A 24 -3.68 -5.89 6.20
CA VAL A 24 -4.07 -4.50 6.49
C VAL A 24 -2.88 -3.57 6.32
N HIS A 25 -1.72 -3.93 6.89
CA HIS A 25 -0.50 -3.13 6.75
C HIS A 25 -0.07 -3.02 5.28
N GLN A 26 -0.12 -4.14 4.55
CA GLN A 26 0.25 -4.16 3.14
C GLN A 26 -0.67 -3.28 2.30
N ARG A 27 -1.99 -3.36 2.51
CA ARG A 27 -2.95 -2.48 1.81
C ARG A 27 -2.65 -1.01 2.07
N HIS A 28 -2.46 -0.63 3.34
CA HIS A 28 -2.23 0.76 3.70
C HIS A 28 -0.95 1.31 3.07
N TYR A 29 0.10 0.51 3.02
CA TYR A 29 1.36 0.89 2.37
C TYR A 29 1.14 1.12 0.88
N LEU A 30 0.44 0.20 0.20
CA LEU A 30 0.18 0.32 -1.23
C LEU A 30 -0.77 1.48 -1.54
N PHE A 31 -1.77 1.75 -0.70
CA PHE A 31 -2.61 2.94 -0.84
C PHE A 31 -1.75 4.19 -0.88
N TYR A 32 -0.82 4.29 0.05
CA TYR A 32 0.09 5.43 0.14
C TYR A 32 0.92 5.57 -1.13
N LEU A 33 1.55 4.51 -1.60
CA LEU A 33 2.38 4.56 -2.80
C LEU A 33 1.58 4.94 -4.04
N LEU A 34 0.39 4.36 -4.20
CA LEU A 34 -0.45 4.64 -5.36
C LEU A 34 -0.90 6.10 -5.37
N LYS A 35 -1.18 6.67 -4.20
CA LYS A 35 -1.59 8.07 -4.11
C LYS A 35 -0.40 9.01 -4.27
N GLU A 36 0.67 8.80 -3.52
CA GLU A 36 1.76 9.77 -3.41
C GLU A 36 2.83 9.60 -4.49
N ARG A 37 3.04 8.39 -4.98
CA ARG A 37 4.10 8.11 -5.97
C ARG A 37 3.56 7.94 -7.38
N VAL A 38 2.41 7.30 -7.53
CA VAL A 38 1.79 7.07 -8.84
C VAL A 38 0.85 8.20 -9.22
N GLY A 39 0.17 8.80 -8.23
CA GLY A 39 -0.74 9.92 -8.46
C GLY A 39 -2.15 9.50 -8.83
N MET A 40 -2.59 8.31 -8.43
CA MET A 40 -3.94 7.85 -8.69
C MET A 40 -4.96 8.57 -7.80
N THR A 41 -6.21 8.64 -8.28
CA THR A 41 -7.29 9.18 -7.46
C THR A 41 -7.66 8.19 -6.35
N LEU A 42 -8.24 8.69 -5.28
CA LEU A 42 -8.68 7.85 -4.17
C LEU A 42 -9.70 6.80 -4.63
N GLU A 43 -10.60 7.19 -5.52
CA GLU A 43 -11.60 6.27 -6.07
C GLU A 43 -10.95 5.15 -6.89
N SER A 44 -10.00 5.50 -7.73
CA SER A 44 -9.29 4.52 -8.56
C SER A 44 -8.50 3.54 -7.69
N ILE A 45 -7.86 4.03 -6.65
CA ILE A 45 -7.16 3.17 -5.69
C ILE A 45 -8.15 2.21 -5.03
N GLY A 46 -9.27 2.75 -4.58
CA GLY A 46 -10.31 1.94 -3.94
C GLY A 46 -10.79 0.81 -4.84
N GLU A 47 -10.97 1.09 -6.12
CA GLU A 47 -11.40 0.08 -7.09
C GLU A 47 -10.43 -1.10 -7.18
N LEU A 48 -9.13 -0.82 -7.16
CA LEU A 48 -8.12 -1.87 -7.22
C LEU A 48 -8.21 -2.84 -6.04
N PHE A 49 -8.65 -2.35 -4.88
CA PHE A 49 -8.70 -3.13 -3.65
C PHE A 49 -10.11 -3.50 -3.24
N ASN A 50 -11.11 -3.16 -4.07
CA ASN A 50 -12.51 -3.37 -3.75
C ASN A 50 -12.90 -2.69 -2.43
N ARG A 51 -12.47 -1.44 -2.27
CA ARG A 51 -12.73 -0.61 -1.09
C ARG A 51 -13.25 0.76 -1.53
N ASP A 52 -13.99 1.43 -0.65
CA ASP A 52 -14.42 2.80 -0.93
C ASP A 52 -13.28 3.79 -0.65
N HIS A 53 -13.46 5.04 -1.11
CA HIS A 53 -12.40 6.05 -0.97
C HIS A 53 -12.14 6.42 0.49
N ALA A 54 -13.14 6.35 1.37
CA ALA A 54 -12.96 6.65 2.79
C ALA A 54 -12.00 5.66 3.44
N THR A 55 -12.08 4.38 3.04
CA THR A 55 -11.15 3.34 3.52
C THR A 55 -9.74 3.65 3.04
N VAL A 56 -9.59 4.11 1.81
CA VAL A 56 -8.27 4.47 1.27
C VAL A 56 -7.67 5.64 2.05
N ILE A 57 -8.45 6.69 2.30
CA ILE A 57 -8.01 7.85 3.07
C ILE A 57 -7.55 7.42 4.46
N HIS A 58 -8.36 6.61 5.14
CA HIS A 58 -8.02 6.11 6.47
C HIS A 58 -6.72 5.30 6.44
N GLY A 59 -6.57 4.42 5.45
CA GLY A 59 -5.39 3.58 5.33
C GLY A 59 -4.11 4.40 5.12
N ILE A 60 -4.17 5.43 4.28
CA ILE A 60 -3.02 6.31 4.06
C ILE A 60 -2.63 7.01 5.37
N LYS A 61 -3.62 7.52 6.09
CA LYS A 61 -3.40 8.18 7.37
C LYS A 61 -2.74 7.22 8.37
N MET A 62 -3.25 6.00 8.45
CA MET A 62 -2.71 4.99 9.36
C MET A 62 -1.28 4.60 8.97
N TYR A 63 -1.00 4.46 7.68
CA TYR A 63 0.36 4.18 7.24
C TYR A 63 1.32 5.27 7.68
N LYS A 64 0.97 6.54 7.46
CA LYS A 64 1.82 7.67 7.83
C LYS A 64 2.08 7.71 9.34
N THR A 65 1.05 7.47 10.13
CA THR A 65 1.18 7.44 11.59
C THR A 65 2.13 6.33 12.04
N ARG A 66 1.95 5.12 11.50
CA ARG A 66 2.80 3.99 11.87
C ARG A 66 4.25 4.19 11.43
N GLU A 67 4.45 4.81 10.27
CA GLU A 67 5.80 5.10 9.79
C GLU A 67 6.48 6.11 10.71
N GLU A 68 5.77 7.14 11.10
CA GLU A 68 6.29 8.16 12.01
C GLU A 68 6.68 7.56 13.36
N LEU A 69 5.87 6.62 13.86
CA LEU A 69 6.12 5.93 15.11
C LEU A 69 7.12 4.78 14.97
N LYS A 70 7.57 4.49 13.75
CA LYS A 70 8.50 3.39 13.46
C LYS A 70 7.97 2.05 13.96
N ASP A 71 6.68 1.78 13.68
CA ASP A 71 5.99 0.57 14.10
C ASP A 71 6.72 -0.67 13.56
N PRO A 72 7.28 -1.53 14.43
CA PRO A 72 8.05 -2.68 13.97
C PRO A 72 7.18 -3.76 13.32
N TYR A 73 5.92 -3.86 13.70
CA TYR A 73 5.02 -4.86 13.12
C TYR A 73 4.70 -4.50 11.66
N MET A 74 4.39 -3.23 11.42
CA MET A 74 4.17 -2.79 10.04
C MET A 74 5.44 -2.93 9.21
N ASN A 75 6.58 -2.53 9.75
CA ASN A 75 7.85 -2.62 9.02
C ASN A 75 8.16 -4.05 8.62
N ARG A 76 7.91 -5.01 9.51
CA ARG A 76 8.06 -6.44 9.21
C ARG A 76 7.13 -6.88 8.08
N ASP A 77 5.87 -6.45 8.15
CA ASP A 77 4.83 -6.91 7.23
C ASP A 77 5.00 -6.35 5.81
N ILE A 78 5.62 -5.19 5.66
CA ILE A 78 5.80 -4.56 4.36
C ILE A 78 7.22 -4.67 3.81
N ALA A 79 8.12 -5.34 4.53
CA ALA A 79 9.53 -5.42 4.14
C ALA A 79 9.73 -6.02 2.74
N GLU A 80 9.02 -7.12 2.43
CA GLU A 80 9.10 -7.75 1.11
C GLU A 80 8.63 -6.82 0.01
N TYR A 81 7.57 -6.04 0.28
CA TYR A 81 7.03 -5.10 -0.69
C TYR A 81 8.02 -3.97 -0.97
N LYS A 82 8.67 -3.47 0.07
CA LYS A 82 9.70 -2.44 -0.10
C LYS A 82 10.84 -2.96 -0.97
N GLU A 83 11.28 -4.18 -0.74
CA GLU A 83 12.36 -4.77 -1.54
C GLU A 83 11.92 -4.97 -2.98
N PHE A 84 10.72 -5.50 -3.20
CA PHE A 84 10.20 -5.73 -4.56
C PHE A 84 10.04 -4.43 -5.35
N LEU A 85 9.66 -3.34 -4.67
CA LEU A 85 9.41 -2.04 -5.30
C LEU A 85 10.61 -1.09 -5.24
N LYS A 86 11.72 -1.56 -4.72
CA LYS A 86 12.90 -0.74 -4.46
C LYS A 86 13.39 0.04 -5.66
N ASP A 87 13.55 -0.60 -6.80
CA ASP A 87 14.06 0.05 -8.01
C ASP A 87 13.12 1.14 -8.50
N ASP A 88 11.81 0.90 -8.43
CA ASP A 88 10.81 1.87 -8.84
C ASP A 88 10.84 3.09 -7.90
N ASN A 89 11.03 2.87 -6.61
CA ASN A 89 11.13 3.95 -5.64
C ASN A 89 12.39 4.80 -5.88
N LEU A 90 13.50 4.16 -6.22
CA LEU A 90 14.75 4.88 -6.52
C LEU A 90 14.61 5.75 -7.77
N LEU A 91 13.93 5.24 -8.79
CA LEU A 91 13.71 6.00 -10.02
C LEU A 91 12.85 7.24 -9.76
N GLN A 92 11.97 7.18 -8.80
CA GLN A 92 11.09 8.31 -8.47
C GLN A 92 11.74 9.37 -7.60
N ILE A 93 12.82 9.03 -6.94
CA ILE A 93 13.57 9.98 -6.12
C ILE A 93 14.41 10.89 -7.00
N ASN A 94 14.84 10.39 -8.13
CA ASN A 94 15.65 11.15 -9.07
C ASN A 94 14.78 12.01 -9.99
#